data_50c42a86e134a2c0a98c9c4d3b9d2938
#
_entry.id   50c42a86e134a2c0a98c9c4d3b9d2938
#
_cell.length_a   1.000
_cell.length_b   1.000
_cell.length_c   1.000
_cell.angle_alpha   90.00
_cell.angle_beta   90.00
_cell.angle_gamma   90.00
#
_symmetry.space_group_name_H-M   'P 1'
#
loop_
_entity.id
_entity.type
_entity.pdbx_description
1 polymer ?
#
loop_
_entity_poly.entity_id
_entity_poly.type
_entity_poly.pdbx_seq_one_letter_code
_entity_poly.pdbx_strand_id
1 'polypeptide(L)'
;MKLHEDRDAFRLLLESIHERTGYRTDVLEKDYYVLLILHELAGFQDAGLPAYFKGGTALYKALKTTNRFSEDIDLSVDTRGCSRTQNDKRLERAAKKYVSLPRDAAQGRTNRSEVIAVYTYNPVTSFDENDALQRFGTLKVEATSFTISEPVDTLEVSAMLYDLATEEQKKVLETVYEIKPFSIQTITLERIFIDKLFAAEAYVRNSEINHRAFEAAKHIYDIAVIADHPKICALLADKDRMGQLLEIRMTEERERLDGIPGICPIDFIFFTQTGDNEAVQKAYATMQNQYVLRDCDRIDFESAAKALTEIQHRLLENTAWTDCKNQME
;
A
#
# COMPACT_ATOMS: atom_id res chain seq x y z
N MET A 1 16.94 -8.27 22.58
CA MET A 1 15.93 -9.37 22.38
C MET A 1 14.78 -8.79 21.60
N LYS A 2 14.27 -9.50 20.59
CA LYS A 2 13.09 -9.02 19.83
C LYS A 2 11.82 -9.25 20.65
N LEU A 3 10.85 -8.35 20.56
CA LEU A 3 9.61 -8.41 21.36
C LEU A 3 8.85 -9.73 21.15
N HIS A 4 8.79 -10.26 19.94
CA HIS A 4 8.10 -11.52 19.64
C HIS A 4 8.79 -12.78 20.22
N GLU A 5 10.02 -12.65 20.69
CA GLU A 5 10.73 -13.70 21.43
C GLU A 5 10.28 -13.75 22.90
N ASP A 6 9.80 -12.62 23.44
CA ASP A 6 9.17 -12.49 24.76
C ASP A 6 7.64 -12.53 24.61
N ARG A 7 7.11 -13.73 24.38
CA ARG A 7 5.70 -13.94 24.03
C ARG A 7 4.71 -13.39 25.07
N ASP A 8 5.05 -13.47 26.35
CA ASP A 8 4.16 -13.01 27.42
C ASP A 8 4.15 -11.48 27.49
N ALA A 9 5.31 -10.83 27.45
CA ALA A 9 5.39 -9.37 27.37
C ALA A 9 4.68 -8.84 26.11
N PHE A 10 4.84 -9.50 24.97
CA PHE A 10 4.20 -9.11 23.73
C PHE A 10 2.67 -9.19 23.83
N ARG A 11 2.15 -10.29 24.34
CA ARG A 11 0.70 -10.45 24.56
C ARG A 11 0.13 -9.40 25.50
N LEU A 12 0.75 -9.21 26.66
CA LEU A 12 0.32 -8.21 27.65
C LEU A 12 0.31 -6.79 27.08
N LEU A 13 1.31 -6.42 26.27
CA LEU A 13 1.35 -5.12 25.60
C LEU A 13 0.19 -4.97 24.60
N LEU A 14 -0.08 -5.98 23.76
CA LEU A 14 -1.17 -5.97 22.80
C LEU A 14 -2.54 -5.84 23.48
N GLU A 15 -2.76 -6.61 24.56
CA GLU A 15 -3.99 -6.56 25.35
C GLU A 15 -4.16 -5.18 26.02
N SER A 16 -3.11 -4.62 26.62
CA SER A 16 -3.14 -3.29 27.24
C SER A 16 -3.47 -2.17 26.22
N ILE A 17 -2.93 -2.26 25.00
CA ILE A 17 -3.25 -1.31 23.94
C ILE A 17 -4.70 -1.50 23.49
N HIS A 18 -5.14 -2.74 23.28
CA HIS A 18 -6.52 -3.06 22.89
C HIS A 18 -7.55 -2.50 23.87
N GLU A 19 -7.39 -2.77 25.16
CA GLU A 19 -8.29 -2.29 26.22
C GLU A 19 -8.44 -0.77 26.23
N ARG A 20 -7.35 -0.06 25.94
CA ARG A 20 -7.33 1.41 25.98
C ARG A 20 -7.82 2.05 24.68
N THR A 21 -7.61 1.42 23.54
CA THR A 21 -7.79 2.03 22.21
C THR A 21 -8.87 1.38 21.35
N GLY A 22 -9.25 0.13 21.66
CA GLY A 22 -10.17 -0.66 20.86
C GLY A 22 -9.56 -1.29 19.59
N TYR A 23 -8.27 -1.06 19.29
CA TYR A 23 -7.65 -1.73 18.14
C TYR A 23 -7.55 -3.23 18.37
N ARG A 24 -7.78 -4.02 17.33
CA ARG A 24 -7.69 -5.48 17.36
C ARG A 24 -6.25 -5.93 17.64
N THR A 25 -6.09 -6.88 18.56
CA THR A 25 -4.77 -7.40 18.94
C THR A 25 -4.04 -8.09 17.79
N ASP A 26 -4.76 -8.85 16.95
CA ASP A 26 -4.21 -9.53 15.78
C ASP A 26 -3.69 -8.55 14.70
N VAL A 27 -4.37 -7.41 14.51
CA VAL A 27 -3.93 -6.32 13.62
C VAL A 27 -2.66 -5.66 14.17
N LEU A 28 -2.64 -5.33 15.46
CA LEU A 28 -1.47 -4.75 16.13
C LEU A 28 -0.26 -5.69 16.06
N GLU A 29 -0.49 -6.98 16.25
CA GLU A 29 0.53 -8.00 16.13
C GLU A 29 1.08 -8.10 14.72
N LYS A 30 0.22 -8.20 13.72
CA LYS A 30 0.65 -8.27 12.31
C LYS A 30 1.39 -7.02 11.88
N ASP A 31 0.93 -5.85 12.29
CA ASP A 31 1.61 -4.57 12.04
C ASP A 31 3.05 -4.55 12.58
N TYR A 32 3.27 -5.13 13.74
CA TYR A 32 4.63 -5.28 14.29
C TYR A 32 5.52 -6.14 13.39
N TYR A 33 5.02 -7.26 12.85
CA TYR A 33 5.80 -8.10 11.95
C TYR A 33 6.06 -7.44 10.60
N VAL A 34 5.11 -6.64 10.07
CA VAL A 34 5.35 -5.77 8.91
C VAL A 34 6.52 -4.83 9.17
N LEU A 35 6.56 -4.21 10.36
CA LEU A 35 7.64 -3.30 10.73
C LEU A 35 9.02 -3.98 10.73
N LEU A 36 9.12 -5.23 11.17
CA LEU A 36 10.41 -5.95 11.16
C LEU A 36 10.98 -6.06 9.75
N ILE A 37 10.15 -6.40 8.78
CA ILE A 37 10.57 -6.47 7.36
C ILE A 37 10.93 -5.09 6.82
N LEU A 38 10.15 -4.05 7.13
CA LEU A 38 10.43 -2.68 6.69
C LEU A 38 11.73 -2.14 7.30
N HIS A 39 12.06 -2.51 8.53
CA HIS A 39 13.33 -2.13 9.16
C HIS A 39 14.54 -2.75 8.44
N GLU A 40 14.46 -4.02 8.05
CA GLU A 40 15.50 -4.65 7.24
C GLU A 40 15.56 -4.04 5.83
N LEU A 41 14.41 -3.68 5.22
CA LEU A 41 14.37 -2.99 3.94
C LEU A 41 15.10 -1.65 4.02
N ALA A 42 14.88 -0.86 5.08
CA ALA A 42 15.60 0.40 5.29
C ALA A 42 17.12 0.16 5.31
N GLY A 43 17.59 -0.86 6.01
CA GLY A 43 19.00 -1.26 5.99
C GLY A 43 19.50 -1.68 4.60
N PHE A 44 18.66 -2.31 3.78
CA PHE A 44 19.00 -2.64 2.39
C PHE A 44 19.07 -1.39 1.50
N GLN A 45 18.17 -0.41 1.73
CA GLN A 45 18.18 0.88 1.03
C GLN A 45 19.44 1.67 1.38
N ASP A 46 19.83 1.72 2.65
CA ASP A 46 21.07 2.35 3.12
C ASP A 46 22.31 1.69 2.51
N ALA A 47 22.25 0.37 2.27
CA ALA A 47 23.28 -0.40 1.57
C ALA A 47 23.17 -0.32 0.04
N GLY A 48 22.38 0.63 -0.50
CA GLY A 48 22.28 0.94 -1.92
C GLY A 48 21.35 0.03 -2.72
N LEU A 49 20.40 -0.71 -2.09
CA LEU A 49 19.37 -1.43 -2.83
C LEU A 49 18.29 -0.41 -3.30
N PRO A 50 18.10 -0.22 -4.61
CA PRO A 50 17.08 0.71 -5.12
C PRO A 50 15.70 0.03 -5.16
N ALA A 51 15.16 -0.26 -3.97
CA ALA A 51 13.84 -0.83 -3.77
C ALA A 51 13.02 0.13 -2.88
N TYR A 52 11.89 0.60 -3.37
CA TYR A 52 11.12 1.67 -2.76
C TYR A 52 9.76 1.16 -2.32
N PHE A 53 9.38 1.49 -1.10
CA PHE A 53 8.12 1.09 -0.51
C PHE A 53 6.95 1.81 -1.20
N LYS A 54 5.85 1.10 -1.49
CA LYS A 54 4.69 1.65 -2.19
C LYS A 54 3.39 0.97 -1.74
N GLY A 55 2.30 1.26 -2.45
CA GLY A 55 1.03 0.56 -2.29
C GLY A 55 0.19 1.03 -1.11
N GLY A 56 -0.80 0.22 -0.74
CA GLY A 56 -1.73 0.51 0.35
C GLY A 56 -1.04 0.56 1.71
N THR A 57 -0.05 -0.30 1.92
CA THR A 57 0.70 -0.36 3.18
C THR A 57 1.57 0.88 3.35
N ALA A 58 2.12 1.46 2.26
CA ALA A 58 2.85 2.73 2.32
C ALA A 58 1.92 3.91 2.68
N LEU A 59 0.69 3.97 2.16
CA LEU A 59 -0.29 4.99 2.54
C LEU A 59 -0.60 4.94 4.03
N TYR A 60 -0.74 3.75 4.56
CA TYR A 60 -1.06 3.53 5.96
C TYR A 60 0.15 3.79 6.88
N LYS A 61 1.31 3.19 6.58
CA LYS A 61 2.50 3.18 7.45
C LYS A 61 3.39 4.42 7.33
N ALA A 62 3.77 4.76 6.12
CA ALA A 62 4.76 5.81 5.86
C ALA A 62 4.12 7.18 5.63
N LEU A 63 3.06 7.23 4.84
CA LEU A 63 2.36 8.47 4.50
C LEU A 63 1.30 8.86 5.53
N LYS A 64 0.84 7.90 6.35
CA LYS A 64 -0.15 8.08 7.43
C LYS A 64 -1.43 8.80 6.95
N THR A 65 -1.85 8.47 5.73
CA THR A 65 -2.97 9.15 5.05
C THR A 65 -4.26 8.34 5.09
N THR A 66 -4.19 7.04 5.41
CA THR A 66 -5.36 6.16 5.49
C THR A 66 -5.37 5.36 6.79
N ASN A 67 -6.57 5.03 7.29
CA ASN A 67 -6.77 4.15 8.43
C ASN A 67 -7.42 2.81 8.01
N ARG A 68 -7.18 2.40 6.80
CA ARG A 68 -7.47 1.06 6.31
C ARG A 68 -6.23 0.19 6.46
N PHE A 69 -6.38 -0.92 7.18
CA PHE A 69 -5.29 -1.88 7.33
C PHE A 69 -4.85 -2.41 5.96
N SER A 70 -3.58 -2.50 5.76
CA SER A 70 -2.95 -3.11 4.60
C SER A 70 -1.73 -3.88 5.07
N GLU A 71 -1.56 -5.07 4.57
CA GLU A 71 -0.70 -6.09 5.17
C GLU A 71 0.42 -6.58 4.24
N ASP A 72 0.25 -6.39 2.92
CA ASP A 72 1.26 -6.75 1.94
C ASP A 72 2.34 -5.64 1.86
N ILE A 73 3.58 -6.02 1.67
CA ILE A 73 4.69 -5.10 1.48
C ILE A 73 5.00 -5.04 -0.02
N ASP A 74 4.54 -3.97 -0.66
CA ASP A 74 4.74 -3.72 -2.08
C ASP A 74 6.00 -2.88 -2.32
N LEU A 75 6.87 -3.33 -3.22
CA LEU A 75 8.12 -2.67 -3.55
C LEU A 75 8.24 -2.41 -5.05
N SER A 76 8.62 -1.20 -5.41
CA SER A 76 9.11 -0.86 -6.75
C SER A 76 10.63 -0.94 -6.74
N VAL A 77 11.20 -1.77 -7.60
CA VAL A 77 12.65 -1.99 -7.67
C VAL A 77 13.19 -1.38 -8.97
N ASP A 78 14.05 -0.38 -8.84
CA ASP A 78 14.67 0.22 -10.03
C ASP A 78 15.70 -0.75 -10.64
N THR A 79 15.42 -1.15 -11.86
CA THR A 79 16.26 -2.05 -12.65
C THR A 79 16.68 -1.44 -13.98
N ARG A 80 16.49 -0.13 -14.16
CA ARG A 80 16.94 0.58 -15.37
C ARG A 80 18.46 0.42 -15.56
N GLY A 81 18.87 0.12 -16.78
CA GLY A 81 20.28 -0.14 -17.12
C GLY A 81 20.86 -1.45 -16.59
N CYS A 82 20.06 -2.30 -15.92
CA CYS A 82 20.51 -3.60 -15.45
C CYS A 82 20.50 -4.64 -16.55
N SER A 83 21.53 -5.53 -16.53
CA SER A 83 21.43 -6.80 -17.22
C SER A 83 20.35 -7.69 -16.57
N ARG A 84 19.89 -8.71 -17.30
CA ARG A 84 18.89 -9.66 -16.78
C ARG A 84 19.31 -10.25 -15.41
N THR A 85 20.54 -10.69 -15.28
CA THR A 85 21.05 -11.27 -14.02
C THR A 85 21.08 -10.25 -12.88
N GLN A 86 21.35 -8.98 -13.16
CA GLN A 86 21.31 -7.91 -12.17
C GLN A 86 19.87 -7.59 -11.74
N ASN A 87 18.92 -7.57 -12.70
CA ASN A 87 17.50 -7.41 -12.42
C ASN A 87 17.02 -8.53 -11.47
N ASP A 88 17.26 -9.80 -11.83
CA ASP A 88 16.84 -10.95 -11.03
C ASP A 88 17.44 -10.88 -9.60
N LYS A 89 18.72 -10.53 -9.46
CA LYS A 89 19.38 -10.37 -8.15
C LYS A 89 18.78 -9.22 -7.32
N ARG A 90 18.43 -8.07 -7.95
CA ARG A 90 17.81 -6.95 -7.25
C ARG A 90 16.42 -7.33 -6.73
N LEU A 91 15.58 -7.93 -7.58
CA LEU A 91 14.25 -8.40 -7.20
C LEU A 91 14.31 -9.45 -6.09
N GLU A 92 15.21 -10.44 -6.22
CA GLU A 92 15.38 -11.46 -5.18
C GLU A 92 15.88 -10.86 -3.86
N ARG A 93 16.80 -9.90 -3.90
CA ARG A 93 17.27 -9.21 -2.69
C ARG A 93 16.13 -8.44 -2.04
N ALA A 94 15.32 -7.75 -2.83
CA ALA A 94 14.19 -6.96 -2.34
C ALA A 94 13.08 -7.82 -1.74
N ALA A 95 12.85 -9.06 -2.23
CA ALA A 95 11.74 -9.88 -1.75
C ALA A 95 12.15 -11.02 -0.80
N LYS A 96 13.32 -11.65 -1.01
CA LYS A 96 13.63 -12.97 -0.40
C LYS A 96 14.73 -12.95 0.67
N LYS A 97 15.33 -11.83 1.00
CA LYS A 97 16.55 -11.78 1.82
C LYS A 97 16.36 -11.25 3.24
N TYR A 98 15.13 -11.12 3.69
CA TYR A 98 14.82 -10.76 5.07
C TYR A 98 15.10 -11.96 5.99
N VAL A 99 15.65 -11.68 7.17
CA VAL A 99 16.07 -12.69 8.14
C VAL A 99 15.31 -12.63 9.46
N SER A 100 14.55 -11.56 9.71
CA SER A 100 13.76 -11.41 10.94
C SER A 100 12.64 -12.43 11.05
N LEU A 101 12.17 -12.96 9.92
CA LEU A 101 11.10 -13.96 9.85
C LEU A 101 11.50 -15.13 8.94
N PRO A 102 11.09 -16.36 9.28
CA PRO A 102 11.29 -17.51 8.41
C PRO A 102 10.49 -17.34 7.10
N ARG A 103 11.14 -17.59 5.97
CA ARG A 103 10.49 -17.56 4.66
C ARG A 103 9.89 -18.93 4.34
N ASP A 104 8.62 -18.95 3.92
CA ASP A 104 8.00 -20.14 3.34
C ASP A 104 8.44 -20.28 1.88
N ALA A 105 9.30 -21.25 1.62
CA ALA A 105 9.83 -21.50 0.27
C ALA A 105 8.82 -22.18 -0.67
N ALA A 106 7.77 -22.81 -0.12
CA ALA A 106 6.71 -23.45 -0.89
C ALA A 106 5.67 -22.43 -1.41
N GLN A 107 5.57 -21.29 -0.76
CA GLN A 107 4.70 -20.20 -1.17
C GLN A 107 5.50 -19.09 -1.86
N GLY A 108 4.80 -18.32 -2.67
CA GLY A 108 5.41 -17.25 -3.46
C GLY A 108 5.64 -17.64 -4.91
N ARG A 109 6.10 -16.66 -5.69
CA ARG A 109 6.40 -16.88 -7.10
C ARG A 109 7.55 -16.00 -7.58
N THR A 110 8.19 -16.41 -8.66
CA THR A 110 9.25 -15.66 -9.30
C THR A 110 8.95 -15.59 -10.79
N ASN A 111 8.72 -14.39 -11.29
CA ASN A 111 8.59 -14.08 -12.70
C ASN A 111 9.72 -13.14 -13.13
N ARG A 112 9.82 -12.84 -14.41
CA ARG A 112 10.88 -11.98 -14.97
C ARG A 112 10.90 -10.56 -14.35
N SER A 113 9.74 -10.01 -14.01
CA SER A 113 9.57 -8.64 -13.53
C SER A 113 8.98 -8.55 -12.12
N GLU A 114 8.77 -9.71 -11.47
CA GLU A 114 8.12 -9.78 -10.18
C GLU A 114 8.65 -10.95 -9.37
N VAL A 115 8.91 -10.69 -8.10
CA VAL A 115 9.22 -11.73 -7.11
C VAL A 115 8.31 -11.54 -5.92
N ILE A 116 7.51 -12.57 -5.61
CA ILE A 116 6.67 -12.63 -4.42
C ILE A 116 7.29 -13.63 -3.45
N ALA A 117 7.49 -13.22 -2.21
CA ALA A 117 7.92 -14.07 -1.12
C ALA A 117 6.94 -14.01 0.04
N VAL A 118 6.73 -15.16 0.69
CA VAL A 118 5.87 -15.27 1.87
C VAL A 118 6.76 -15.58 3.07
N TYR A 119 6.54 -14.82 4.14
CA TYR A 119 7.19 -15.00 5.44
C TYR A 119 6.16 -15.44 6.46
N THR A 120 6.57 -16.24 7.43
CA THR A 120 5.69 -16.78 8.46
C THR A 120 6.08 -16.28 9.83
N TYR A 121 5.11 -16.17 10.71
CA TYR A 121 5.32 -15.91 12.14
C TYR A 121 4.35 -16.74 12.96
N ASN A 122 4.68 -16.97 14.23
CA ASN A 122 3.83 -17.71 15.13
C ASN A 122 3.04 -16.74 16.02
N PRO A 123 1.75 -16.52 15.77
CA PRO A 123 0.94 -15.53 16.49
C PRO A 123 0.93 -15.77 18.00
N VAL A 124 0.91 -14.68 18.78
CA VAL A 124 0.67 -14.71 20.24
C VAL A 124 -0.78 -14.41 20.58
N THR A 125 -1.52 -13.82 19.64
CA THR A 125 -2.95 -13.54 19.75
C THR A 125 -3.78 -14.64 19.09
N SER A 126 -5.00 -14.83 19.57
CA SER A 126 -6.01 -15.63 18.88
C SER A 126 -6.70 -14.76 17.83
N PHE A 127 -7.01 -15.35 16.68
CA PHE A 127 -7.79 -14.71 15.62
C PHE A 127 -8.95 -15.62 15.22
N ASP A 128 -10.01 -15.03 14.70
CA ASP A 128 -11.15 -15.79 14.18
C ASP A 128 -10.76 -16.42 12.84
N GLU A 129 -10.77 -17.74 12.76
CA GLU A 129 -10.48 -18.49 11.52
C GLU A 129 -11.47 -18.16 10.39
N ASN A 130 -12.65 -17.64 10.71
CA ASN A 130 -13.65 -17.19 9.76
C ASN A 130 -13.49 -15.70 9.38
N ASP A 131 -12.54 -14.97 9.98
CA ASP A 131 -12.25 -13.60 9.60
C ASP A 131 -11.67 -13.58 8.19
N ALA A 132 -12.20 -12.70 7.37
CA ALA A 132 -11.73 -12.53 5.98
C ALA A 132 -10.27 -12.05 5.88
N LEU A 133 -9.67 -11.55 6.96
CA LEU A 133 -8.23 -11.34 7.09
C LEU A 133 -7.48 -12.66 7.37
N GLN A 134 -7.85 -13.77 6.75
CA GLN A 134 -7.30 -15.13 6.93
C GLN A 134 -5.77 -15.25 6.73
N ARG A 135 -5.05 -14.14 6.61
CA ARG A 135 -3.60 -14.08 6.38
C ARG A 135 -2.78 -13.84 7.65
N PHE A 136 -3.39 -13.99 8.84
CA PHE A 136 -2.63 -14.02 10.08
C PHE A 136 -1.67 -15.21 10.12
N GLY A 137 -0.47 -14.97 10.64
CA GLY A 137 0.62 -15.95 10.60
C GLY A 137 1.50 -15.86 9.36
N THR A 138 1.14 -15.05 8.37
CA THR A 138 1.94 -14.84 7.14
C THR A 138 2.06 -13.38 6.77
N LEU A 139 3.14 -13.03 6.07
CA LEU A 139 3.37 -11.73 5.43
C LEU A 139 3.82 -11.94 4.00
N LYS A 140 3.27 -11.17 3.07
CA LYS A 140 3.68 -11.20 1.66
C LYS A 140 4.55 -9.97 1.37
N VAL A 141 5.69 -10.21 0.71
CA VAL A 141 6.55 -9.18 0.13
C VAL A 141 6.55 -9.35 -1.38
N GLU A 142 6.14 -8.31 -2.08
CA GLU A 142 6.04 -8.27 -3.53
C GLU A 142 7.00 -7.22 -4.09
N ALA A 143 8.04 -7.67 -4.78
CA ALA A 143 9.01 -6.80 -5.45
C ALA A 143 8.77 -6.83 -6.95
N THR A 144 8.52 -5.66 -7.54
CA THR A 144 8.22 -5.50 -8.97
C THR A 144 9.20 -4.55 -9.63
N SER A 145 9.59 -4.83 -10.88
CA SER A 145 10.45 -3.97 -11.69
C SER A 145 9.75 -3.38 -12.93
N PHE A 146 8.45 -3.61 -13.06
CA PHE A 146 7.68 -3.05 -14.17
C PHE A 146 7.18 -1.62 -13.90
N THR A 147 7.30 -1.13 -12.68
CA THR A 147 6.98 0.26 -12.34
C THR A 147 8.26 1.10 -12.25
N ILE A 148 8.15 2.38 -12.67
CA ILE A 148 9.24 3.35 -12.52
C ILE A 148 9.28 3.82 -11.07
N SER A 149 10.44 3.66 -10.42
CA SER A 149 10.62 3.85 -8.98
C SER A 149 10.86 5.31 -8.62
N GLU A 150 10.02 6.21 -9.09
CA GLU A 150 10.14 7.66 -8.84
C GLU A 150 8.80 8.39 -9.02
N PRO A 151 8.60 9.55 -8.39
CA PRO A 151 9.51 10.15 -7.40
C PRO A 151 9.43 9.48 -6.03
N VAL A 152 10.45 9.66 -5.20
CA VAL A 152 10.57 9.08 -3.86
C VAL A 152 10.72 10.14 -2.79
N ASP A 153 10.20 9.85 -1.59
CA ASP A 153 10.41 10.58 -0.34
C ASP A 153 11.09 9.66 0.68
N THR A 154 11.82 10.25 1.63
CA THR A 154 12.28 9.53 2.82
C THR A 154 11.34 9.89 3.97
N LEU A 155 10.64 8.88 4.52
CA LEU A 155 9.58 9.06 5.50
C LEU A 155 9.88 8.22 6.74
N GLU A 156 9.41 8.70 7.90
CA GLU A 156 9.50 7.97 9.15
C GLU A 156 8.36 6.97 9.29
N VAL A 157 8.69 5.73 9.67
CA VAL A 157 7.73 4.66 9.97
C VAL A 157 7.93 4.13 11.39
N SER A 158 6.84 3.71 12.00
CA SER A 158 6.76 3.13 13.34
C SER A 158 5.75 1.99 13.39
N ALA A 159 5.84 1.14 14.42
CA ALA A 159 4.77 0.17 14.70
C ALA A 159 3.57 0.87 15.32
N MET A 160 2.34 0.41 14.99
CA MET A 160 1.13 0.88 15.68
C MET A 160 1.25 0.73 17.19
N LEU A 161 1.78 -0.41 17.64
CA LEU A 161 1.96 -0.65 19.09
C LEU A 161 2.90 0.39 19.74
N TYR A 162 3.88 0.92 19.00
CA TYR A 162 4.74 2.00 19.49
C TYR A 162 3.97 3.34 19.52
N ASP A 163 3.27 3.67 18.45
CA ASP A 163 2.51 4.94 18.35
C ASP A 163 1.40 5.03 19.39
N LEU A 164 0.79 3.88 19.73
CA LEU A 164 -0.30 3.76 20.70
C LEU A 164 0.16 3.46 22.14
N ALA A 165 1.46 3.21 22.36
CA ALA A 165 2.01 2.92 23.67
C ALA A 165 2.01 4.15 24.61
N THR A 166 1.96 3.92 25.93
CA THR A 166 2.25 4.99 26.89
C THR A 166 3.72 5.35 26.87
N GLU A 167 4.11 6.48 27.46
CA GLU A 167 5.52 6.90 27.47
C GLU A 167 6.42 5.88 28.23
N GLU A 168 5.90 5.24 29.27
CA GLU A 168 6.60 4.17 29.99
C GLU A 168 6.79 2.94 29.11
N GLN A 169 5.74 2.55 28.37
CA GLN A 169 5.79 1.43 27.41
C GLN A 169 6.77 1.74 26.26
N LYS A 170 6.75 2.95 25.69
CA LYS A 170 7.70 3.37 24.65
C LYS A 170 9.15 3.25 25.13
N LYS A 171 9.44 3.71 26.36
CA LYS A 171 10.76 3.60 26.92
C LYS A 171 11.25 2.15 27.00
N VAL A 172 10.38 1.21 27.38
CA VAL A 172 10.69 -0.22 27.39
C VAL A 172 10.89 -0.75 25.97
N LEU A 173 10.00 -0.37 25.02
CA LEU A 173 10.11 -0.77 23.62
C LEU A 173 11.45 -0.33 23.03
N GLU A 174 11.91 0.89 23.30
CA GLU A 174 13.17 1.43 22.79
C GLU A 174 14.39 0.80 23.43
N THR A 175 14.38 0.66 24.77
CA THR A 175 15.60 0.28 25.52
C THR A 175 15.80 -1.22 25.62
N VAL A 176 14.72 -2.01 25.64
CA VAL A 176 14.78 -3.48 25.80
C VAL A 176 14.63 -4.18 24.46
N TYR A 177 13.69 -3.71 23.63
CA TYR A 177 13.30 -4.41 22.39
C TYR A 177 13.80 -3.71 21.12
N GLU A 178 14.44 -2.55 21.24
CA GLU A 178 14.99 -1.76 20.12
C GLU A 178 13.92 -1.34 19.09
N ILE A 179 12.66 -1.21 19.53
CA ILE A 179 11.54 -0.78 18.71
C ILE A 179 11.40 0.73 18.83
N LYS A 180 11.75 1.43 17.75
CA LYS A 180 11.66 2.88 17.61
C LYS A 180 11.36 3.26 16.16
N PRO A 181 10.88 4.47 15.88
CA PRO A 181 10.72 4.97 14.52
C PRO A 181 12.04 4.95 13.75
N PHE A 182 11.96 4.73 12.44
CA PHE A 182 13.10 4.78 11.52
C PHE A 182 12.68 5.31 10.15
N SER A 183 13.65 5.78 9.38
CA SER A 183 13.39 6.31 8.02
C SER A 183 13.40 5.21 6.97
N ILE A 184 12.52 5.34 5.96
CA ILE A 184 12.43 4.45 4.82
C ILE A 184 12.17 5.25 3.53
N GLN A 185 12.75 4.81 2.42
CA GLN A 185 12.48 5.43 1.11
C GLN A 185 11.18 4.85 0.54
N THR A 186 10.27 5.75 0.20
CA THR A 186 8.89 5.44 -0.20
C THR A 186 8.54 6.20 -1.47
N ILE A 187 7.75 5.61 -2.36
CA ILE A 187 7.15 6.31 -3.49
C ILE A 187 6.24 7.43 -2.95
N THR A 188 6.27 8.61 -3.58
CA THR A 188 5.50 9.78 -3.11
C THR A 188 4.00 9.57 -3.14
N LEU A 189 3.27 10.31 -2.30
CA LEU A 189 1.81 10.25 -2.23
C LEU A 189 1.15 10.55 -3.57
N GLU A 190 1.65 11.59 -4.25
CA GLU A 190 1.14 12.03 -5.55
C GLU A 190 1.29 10.94 -6.62
N ARG A 191 2.41 10.23 -6.61
CA ARG A 191 2.62 9.11 -7.52
C ARG A 191 1.70 7.92 -7.18
N ILE A 192 1.58 7.56 -5.91
CA ILE A 192 0.66 6.50 -5.47
C ILE A 192 -0.79 6.87 -5.81
N PHE A 193 -1.18 8.15 -5.71
CA PHE A 193 -2.50 8.61 -6.11
C PHE A 193 -2.77 8.33 -7.60
N ILE A 194 -1.85 8.70 -8.49
CA ILE A 194 -1.97 8.39 -9.93
C ILE A 194 -2.08 6.89 -10.16
N ASP A 195 -1.22 6.08 -9.53
CA ASP A 195 -1.28 4.61 -9.65
C ASP A 195 -2.64 4.05 -9.25
N LYS A 196 -3.27 4.63 -8.20
CA LYS A 196 -4.59 4.21 -7.75
C LYS A 196 -5.72 4.60 -8.70
N LEU A 197 -5.63 5.74 -9.38
CA LEU A 197 -6.61 6.12 -10.41
C LEU A 197 -6.61 5.08 -11.55
N PHE A 198 -5.43 4.72 -12.06
CA PHE A 198 -5.31 3.71 -13.11
C PHE A 198 -5.75 2.32 -12.64
N ALA A 199 -5.41 1.94 -11.43
CA ALA A 199 -5.84 0.66 -10.86
C ALA A 199 -7.36 0.62 -10.63
N ALA A 200 -7.96 1.69 -10.11
CA ALA A 200 -9.42 1.79 -9.96
C ALA A 200 -10.13 1.63 -11.31
N GLU A 201 -9.63 2.29 -12.37
CA GLU A 201 -10.15 2.13 -13.72
C GLU A 201 -10.10 0.68 -14.20
N ALA A 202 -8.93 0.03 -14.08
CA ALA A 202 -8.76 -1.35 -14.52
C ALA A 202 -9.66 -2.33 -13.76
N TYR A 203 -9.84 -2.13 -12.46
CA TYR A 203 -10.67 -3.00 -11.63
C TYR A 203 -12.17 -2.75 -11.79
N VAL A 204 -12.61 -1.50 -11.93
CA VAL A 204 -14.04 -1.18 -12.16
C VAL A 204 -14.49 -1.70 -13.53
N ARG A 205 -13.70 -1.54 -14.59
CA ARG A 205 -14.00 -2.10 -15.93
C ARG A 205 -14.17 -3.62 -15.92
N ASN A 206 -13.56 -4.30 -14.96
CA ASN A 206 -13.57 -5.75 -14.86
C ASN A 206 -14.23 -6.23 -13.57
N SER A 207 -15.13 -5.44 -12.98
CA SER A 207 -15.73 -5.72 -11.66
C SER A 207 -16.57 -7.00 -11.61
N GLU A 208 -17.06 -7.48 -12.74
CA GLU A 208 -17.78 -8.75 -12.86
C GLU A 208 -16.87 -10.00 -12.70
N ILE A 209 -15.55 -9.81 -12.81
CA ILE A 209 -14.58 -10.89 -12.62
C ILE A 209 -14.29 -11.05 -11.13
N ASN A 210 -14.22 -12.31 -10.66
CA ASN A 210 -13.93 -12.66 -9.28
C ASN A 210 -12.84 -11.79 -8.63
N HIS A 211 -13.09 -11.27 -7.45
CA HIS A 211 -12.24 -10.39 -6.64
C HIS A 211 -11.95 -8.99 -7.20
N ARG A 212 -12.29 -8.69 -8.45
CA ARG A 212 -11.99 -7.37 -9.05
C ARG A 212 -12.79 -6.25 -8.40
N ALA A 213 -14.07 -6.47 -8.10
CA ALA A 213 -14.89 -5.50 -7.37
C ALA A 213 -14.32 -5.17 -5.98
N PHE A 214 -13.73 -6.16 -5.29
CA PHE A 214 -13.12 -5.96 -3.98
C PHE A 214 -11.82 -5.16 -4.07
N GLU A 215 -10.98 -5.41 -5.08
CA GLU A 215 -9.80 -4.59 -5.36
C GLU A 215 -10.20 -3.16 -5.74
N ALA A 216 -11.21 -2.99 -6.61
CA ALA A 216 -11.78 -1.67 -6.92
C ALA A 216 -12.19 -0.93 -5.65
N ALA A 217 -12.90 -1.59 -4.73
CA ALA A 217 -13.35 -1.01 -3.47
C ALA A 217 -12.21 -0.46 -2.61
N LYS A 218 -11.08 -1.18 -2.53
CA LYS A 218 -9.89 -0.71 -1.81
C LYS A 218 -9.31 0.56 -2.44
N HIS A 219 -9.20 0.60 -3.77
CA HIS A 219 -8.67 1.78 -4.47
C HIS A 219 -9.62 2.98 -4.35
N ILE A 220 -10.93 2.78 -4.49
CA ILE A 220 -11.95 3.82 -4.33
C ILE A 220 -11.88 4.44 -2.93
N TYR A 221 -11.82 3.60 -1.88
CA TYR A 221 -11.66 4.10 -0.51
C TYR A 221 -10.39 4.92 -0.35
N ASP A 222 -9.25 4.39 -0.79
CA ASP A 222 -7.96 5.08 -0.67
C ASP A 222 -7.97 6.43 -1.40
N ILE A 223 -8.52 6.49 -2.62
CA ILE A 223 -8.64 7.73 -3.40
C ILE A 223 -9.53 8.73 -2.67
N ALA A 224 -10.69 8.30 -2.17
CA ALA A 224 -11.64 9.18 -1.48
C ALA A 224 -11.03 9.76 -0.18
N VAL A 225 -10.31 8.96 0.60
CA VAL A 225 -9.68 9.41 1.85
C VAL A 225 -8.59 10.45 1.62
N ILE A 226 -7.80 10.29 0.54
CA ILE A 226 -6.68 11.20 0.27
C ILE A 226 -7.04 12.40 -0.63
N ALA A 227 -8.30 12.48 -1.10
CA ALA A 227 -8.76 13.50 -2.04
C ALA A 227 -8.45 14.94 -1.60
N ASP A 228 -8.67 15.23 -0.31
CA ASP A 228 -8.46 16.55 0.28
C ASP A 228 -7.09 16.72 0.93
N HIS A 229 -6.20 15.75 0.78
CA HIS A 229 -4.84 15.88 1.30
C HIS A 229 -4.11 17.03 0.57
N PRO A 230 -3.41 17.94 1.30
CA PRO A 230 -2.80 19.14 0.70
C PRO A 230 -1.90 18.86 -0.50
N LYS A 231 -1.09 17.77 -0.48
CA LYS A 231 -0.26 17.35 -1.61
C LYS A 231 -1.09 16.95 -2.84
N ILE A 232 -2.24 16.30 -2.63
CA ILE A 232 -3.14 15.91 -3.73
C ILE A 232 -3.86 17.14 -4.28
N CYS A 233 -4.35 18.02 -3.40
CA CYS A 233 -4.93 19.29 -3.83
C CYS A 233 -3.94 20.11 -4.67
N ALA A 234 -2.68 20.19 -4.26
CA ALA A 234 -1.64 20.88 -5.00
C ALA A 234 -1.36 20.21 -6.36
N LEU A 235 -1.27 18.86 -6.39
CA LEU A 235 -1.06 18.11 -7.63
C LEU A 235 -2.20 18.35 -8.64
N LEU A 236 -3.45 18.32 -8.20
CA LEU A 236 -4.61 18.53 -9.08
C LEU A 236 -4.64 19.93 -9.70
N ALA A 237 -4.03 20.93 -9.05
CA ALA A 237 -3.90 22.29 -9.56
C ALA A 237 -2.61 22.52 -10.40
N ASP A 238 -1.60 21.65 -10.28
CA ASP A 238 -0.29 21.82 -10.93
C ASP A 238 -0.20 20.99 -12.21
N LYS A 239 -0.35 21.65 -13.37
CA LYS A 239 -0.31 20.98 -14.67
C LYS A 239 1.06 20.38 -15.01
N ASP A 240 2.16 21.03 -14.61
CA ASP A 240 3.49 20.56 -14.96
C ASP A 240 3.84 19.32 -14.16
N ARG A 241 3.51 19.31 -12.87
CA ARG A 241 3.68 18.15 -12.00
C ARG A 241 2.76 16.99 -12.40
N MET A 242 1.51 17.29 -12.69
CA MET A 242 0.55 16.29 -13.22
C MET A 242 1.07 15.66 -14.50
N GLY A 243 1.54 16.50 -15.46
CA GLY A 243 2.10 16.03 -16.72
C GLY A 243 3.28 15.08 -16.55
N GLN A 244 4.22 15.40 -15.67
CA GLN A 244 5.36 14.54 -15.36
C GLN A 244 4.94 13.17 -14.83
N LEU A 245 3.99 13.12 -13.88
CA LEU A 245 3.52 11.85 -13.28
C LEU A 245 2.71 11.03 -14.28
N LEU A 246 1.89 11.68 -15.11
CA LEU A 246 1.14 11.02 -16.17
C LEU A 246 2.08 10.43 -17.24
N GLU A 247 3.13 11.17 -17.67
CA GLU A 247 4.11 10.65 -18.62
C GLU A 247 4.79 9.38 -18.10
N ILE A 248 5.21 9.38 -16.82
CA ILE A 248 5.77 8.21 -16.17
C ILE A 248 4.77 7.05 -16.22
N ARG A 249 3.53 7.27 -15.78
CA ARG A 249 2.52 6.24 -15.70
C ARG A 249 2.10 5.71 -17.08
N MET A 250 1.92 6.61 -18.06
CA MET A 250 1.56 6.24 -19.43
C MET A 250 2.69 5.43 -20.11
N THR A 251 3.95 5.75 -19.80
CA THR A 251 5.10 4.96 -20.26
C THR A 251 5.07 3.55 -19.69
N GLU A 252 4.71 3.38 -18.42
CA GLU A 252 4.53 2.05 -17.82
C GLU A 252 3.41 1.26 -18.48
N GLU A 253 2.25 1.89 -18.73
CA GLU A 253 1.12 1.23 -19.40
C GLU A 253 1.50 0.73 -20.80
N ARG A 254 2.30 1.50 -21.54
CA ARG A 254 2.74 1.13 -22.90
C ARG A 254 3.83 0.06 -22.92
N GLU A 255 4.79 0.15 -22.00
CA GLU A 255 6.02 -0.62 -22.12
C GLU A 255 6.11 -1.78 -21.14
N ARG A 256 5.43 -1.71 -19.99
CA ARG A 256 5.68 -2.58 -18.86
C ARG A 256 4.46 -3.28 -18.26
N LEU A 257 3.28 -2.70 -18.41
CA LEU A 257 2.07 -3.22 -17.80
C LEU A 257 1.16 -3.84 -18.86
N ASP A 258 0.52 -4.96 -18.52
CA ASP A 258 -0.63 -5.49 -19.24
C ASP A 258 -1.87 -4.62 -18.93
N GLY A 259 -1.76 -3.31 -19.18
CA GLY A 259 -2.79 -2.32 -18.96
C GLY A 259 -3.92 -2.44 -20.00
N ILE A 260 -4.76 -1.42 -20.05
CA ILE A 260 -5.76 -1.30 -21.13
C ILE A 260 -5.07 -0.49 -22.26
N PRO A 261 -4.63 -1.15 -23.36
CA PRO A 261 -3.86 -0.47 -24.38
C PRO A 261 -4.64 0.73 -24.96
N GLY A 262 -3.98 1.87 -25.09
CA GLY A 262 -4.54 3.06 -25.69
C GLY A 262 -5.59 3.79 -24.85
N ILE A 263 -5.80 3.43 -23.58
CA ILE A 263 -6.74 4.16 -22.73
C ILE A 263 -6.10 5.46 -22.26
N CYS A 264 -6.77 6.56 -22.55
CA CYS A 264 -6.40 7.87 -22.04
C CYS A 264 -7.11 8.12 -20.70
N PRO A 265 -6.44 8.73 -19.70
CA PRO A 265 -7.06 9.08 -18.43
C PRO A 265 -8.38 9.85 -18.53
N ILE A 266 -8.55 10.70 -19.54
CA ILE A 266 -9.81 11.41 -19.78
C ILE A 266 -10.99 10.49 -20.09
N ASP A 267 -10.72 9.27 -20.57
CA ASP A 267 -11.73 8.26 -20.93
C ASP A 267 -12.01 7.29 -19.76
N PHE A 268 -11.52 7.56 -18.57
CA PHE A 268 -11.76 6.74 -17.39
C PHE A 268 -13.23 6.76 -16.99
N ILE A 269 -13.82 5.56 -16.93
CA ILE A 269 -15.22 5.38 -16.60
C ILE A 269 -15.48 5.23 -15.10
N PHE A 270 -14.47 4.87 -14.32
CA PHE A 270 -14.68 4.59 -12.89
C PHE A 270 -15.19 5.80 -12.11
N PHE A 271 -14.88 7.02 -12.54
CA PHE A 271 -15.37 8.23 -11.89
C PHE A 271 -16.89 8.35 -11.92
N THR A 272 -17.51 7.94 -13.01
CA THR A 272 -18.97 8.09 -13.23
C THR A 272 -19.73 6.79 -13.02
N GLN A 273 -19.14 5.63 -13.29
CA GLN A 273 -19.82 4.35 -13.21
C GLN A 273 -19.74 3.68 -11.83
N THR A 274 -18.84 4.14 -10.95
CA THR A 274 -18.72 3.56 -9.61
C THR A 274 -20.03 3.67 -8.83
N GLY A 275 -20.70 4.83 -8.86
CA GLY A 275 -21.92 5.08 -8.10
C GLY A 275 -23.06 4.09 -8.41
N ASP A 276 -23.16 3.64 -9.64
CA ASP A 276 -24.21 2.72 -10.14
C ASP A 276 -23.76 1.24 -10.18
N ASN A 277 -22.53 0.94 -9.74
CA ASN A 277 -21.98 -0.42 -9.79
C ASN A 277 -22.31 -1.21 -8.53
N GLU A 278 -23.37 -2.02 -8.56
CA GLU A 278 -23.83 -2.83 -7.42
C GLU A 278 -22.76 -3.81 -6.91
N ALA A 279 -21.95 -4.40 -7.78
CA ALA A 279 -20.90 -5.33 -7.38
C ALA A 279 -19.82 -4.60 -6.57
N VAL A 280 -19.41 -3.41 -7.01
CA VAL A 280 -18.44 -2.57 -6.29
C VAL A 280 -19.02 -2.05 -4.98
N GLN A 281 -20.29 -1.60 -4.96
CA GLN A 281 -20.97 -1.13 -3.75
C GLN A 281 -21.01 -2.23 -2.67
N LYS A 282 -21.41 -3.44 -3.03
CA LYS A 282 -21.42 -4.57 -2.11
C LYS A 282 -20.02 -4.92 -1.59
N ALA A 283 -19.05 -4.94 -2.49
CA ALA A 283 -17.66 -5.20 -2.14
C ALA A 283 -17.08 -4.10 -1.24
N TYR A 284 -17.48 -2.83 -1.45
CA TYR A 284 -17.04 -1.69 -0.66
C TYR A 284 -17.49 -1.80 0.81
N ALA A 285 -18.75 -2.16 1.05
CA ALA A 285 -19.25 -2.40 2.41
C ALA A 285 -18.48 -3.55 3.09
N THR A 286 -18.23 -4.64 2.36
CA THR A 286 -17.44 -5.78 2.87
C THR A 286 -16.01 -5.35 3.19
N MET A 287 -15.36 -4.62 2.29
CA MET A 287 -13.99 -4.13 2.47
C MET A 287 -13.87 -3.24 3.72
N GLN A 288 -14.81 -2.31 3.92
CA GLN A 288 -14.76 -1.45 5.11
C GLN A 288 -14.90 -2.25 6.42
N ASN A 289 -15.81 -3.22 6.45
CA ASN A 289 -16.00 -4.06 7.64
C ASN A 289 -14.75 -4.87 7.99
N GLN A 290 -13.97 -5.26 6.98
CA GLN A 290 -12.79 -6.10 7.15
C GLN A 290 -11.50 -5.32 7.40
N TYR A 291 -11.34 -4.15 6.77
CA TYR A 291 -10.05 -3.48 6.69
C TYR A 291 -10.01 -2.11 7.34
N VAL A 292 -11.14 -1.39 7.48
CA VAL A 292 -11.13 -0.09 8.15
C VAL A 292 -11.04 -0.29 9.65
N LEU A 293 -10.03 0.32 10.27
CA LEU A 293 -9.62 0.01 11.64
C LEU A 293 -10.58 0.55 12.71
N ARG A 294 -11.25 1.67 12.44
CA ARG A 294 -12.19 2.31 13.38
C ARG A 294 -13.42 2.76 12.63
N ASP A 295 -14.57 2.73 13.28
CA ASP A 295 -15.83 3.17 12.68
C ASP A 295 -15.81 4.64 12.24
N CYS A 296 -15.10 5.51 12.96
CA CYS A 296 -14.95 6.93 12.58
C CYS A 296 -14.14 7.15 11.30
N ASP A 297 -13.39 6.14 10.82
CA ASP A 297 -12.62 6.22 9.58
C ASP A 297 -13.38 5.63 8.39
N ARG A 298 -14.61 5.16 8.61
CA ARG A 298 -15.47 4.67 7.54
C ARG A 298 -16.05 5.82 6.75
N ILE A 299 -16.09 5.65 5.44
CA ILE A 299 -16.72 6.56 4.49
C ILE A 299 -17.81 5.78 3.78
N ASP A 300 -19.07 6.22 3.84
CA ASP A 300 -20.14 5.58 3.11
C ASP A 300 -19.87 5.62 1.58
N PHE A 301 -20.48 4.70 0.86
CA PHE A 301 -20.22 4.53 -0.57
C PHE A 301 -20.64 5.74 -1.40
N GLU A 302 -21.73 6.41 -1.03
CA GLU A 302 -22.22 7.62 -1.72
C GLU A 302 -21.22 8.76 -1.55
N SER A 303 -20.72 8.97 -0.34
CA SER A 303 -19.67 9.96 -0.06
C SER A 303 -18.38 9.66 -0.83
N ALA A 304 -17.98 8.39 -0.91
CA ALA A 304 -16.82 8.01 -1.71
C ALA A 304 -17.04 8.27 -3.22
N ALA A 305 -18.19 7.91 -3.77
CA ALA A 305 -18.53 8.17 -5.16
C ALA A 305 -18.58 9.68 -5.46
N LYS A 306 -19.10 10.48 -4.53
CA LYS A 306 -19.09 11.95 -4.65
C LYS A 306 -17.67 12.49 -4.68
N ALA A 307 -16.77 12.02 -3.81
CA ALA A 307 -15.36 12.41 -3.82
C ALA A 307 -14.69 12.10 -5.18
N LEU A 308 -15.00 10.94 -5.80
CA LEU A 308 -14.51 10.63 -7.14
C LEU A 308 -14.99 11.64 -8.19
N THR A 309 -16.26 12.04 -8.14
CA THR A 309 -16.82 13.03 -9.05
C THR A 309 -16.15 14.40 -8.88
N GLU A 310 -15.88 14.83 -7.65
CA GLU A 310 -15.18 16.07 -7.34
C GLU A 310 -13.73 16.04 -7.83
N ILE A 311 -13.02 14.90 -7.67
CA ILE A 311 -11.68 14.70 -8.23
C ILE A 311 -11.72 14.80 -9.75
N GLN A 312 -12.69 14.13 -10.40
CA GLN A 312 -12.85 14.20 -11.87
C GLN A 312 -13.02 15.64 -12.34
N HIS A 313 -13.87 16.43 -11.69
CA HIS A 313 -14.05 17.85 -12.01
C HIS A 313 -12.71 18.61 -11.99
N ARG A 314 -11.95 18.44 -10.92
CA ARG A 314 -10.65 19.10 -10.77
C ARG A 314 -9.62 18.62 -11.80
N LEU A 315 -9.64 17.32 -12.15
CA LEU A 315 -8.80 16.76 -13.21
C LEU A 315 -9.14 17.32 -14.59
N LEU A 316 -10.44 17.53 -14.88
CA LEU A 316 -10.87 18.12 -16.15
C LEU A 316 -10.49 19.61 -16.29
N GLU A 317 -10.19 20.31 -15.19
CA GLU A 317 -9.62 21.65 -15.20
C GLU A 317 -8.10 21.64 -15.44
N ASN A 318 -7.44 20.50 -15.25
CA ASN A 318 -6.00 20.35 -15.43
C ASN A 318 -5.67 19.98 -16.89
N THR A 319 -5.03 20.90 -17.62
CA THR A 319 -4.74 20.69 -19.05
C THR A 319 -3.82 19.51 -19.32
N ALA A 320 -2.90 19.16 -18.41
CA ALA A 320 -2.07 17.96 -18.58
C ALA A 320 -2.90 16.66 -18.58
N TRP A 321 -3.99 16.62 -17.80
CA TRP A 321 -4.92 15.50 -17.81
C TRP A 321 -5.74 15.44 -19.09
N THR A 322 -6.25 16.59 -19.56
CA THR A 322 -7.12 16.66 -20.75
C THR A 322 -6.33 16.50 -22.07
N ASP A 323 -5.08 16.95 -22.11
CA ASP A 323 -4.23 16.91 -23.32
C ASP A 323 -3.48 15.58 -23.48
N CYS A 324 -3.63 14.62 -22.54
CA CYS A 324 -2.93 13.34 -22.61
C CYS A 324 -3.21 12.53 -23.89
N LYS A 325 -4.32 12.79 -24.61
CA LYS A 325 -4.60 12.17 -25.92
C LYS A 325 -3.55 12.56 -26.97
N ASN A 326 -3.07 13.80 -26.94
CA ASN A 326 -2.10 14.30 -27.92
C ASN A 326 -0.69 13.72 -27.71
N GLN A 327 -0.44 13.04 -26.57
CA GLN A 327 0.84 12.38 -26.26
C GLN A 327 0.85 10.90 -26.65
N MET A 328 -0.27 10.36 -27.11
CA MET A 328 -0.42 8.96 -27.51
C MET A 328 -0.33 8.71 -29.01
N GLU A 329 -0.36 9.76 -29.81
CA GLU A 329 -0.06 9.75 -31.25
C GLU A 329 1.45 9.93 -31.53
#